data_be350bd1ade8d95fd64c5620b567b00e
#
_entry.id   be350bd1ade8d95fd64c5620b567b00e
#
_cell.length_a   1.000
_cell.length_b   1.000
_cell.length_c   1.000
_cell.angle_alpha   90.00
_cell.angle_beta   90.00
_cell.angle_gamma   90.00
#
_symmetry.space_group_name_H-M   'P 1'
#
loop_
_entity.id
_entity.type
_entity.pdbx_description
1 polymer ?
#
loop_
_entity_poly.entity_id
_entity_poly.type
_entity_poly.pdbx_seq_one_letter_code
_entity_poly.pdbx_strand_id
1 'polypeptide(L)'
;MSDFIQDLSQLCAPLRQRLKKNPVPWNEDHTKIVKLVKSRVKTLPCLALADHKAFKIVETDASDIGFGGILKQRSNNQELLVRFTSGTWNHAQLNYSTIKKEILSIVLCISKFQDDLLNQEFLLRVDCKSAKSVLQKDVKHIASKHIFARWQAILSNFDFQIEYIKGENNSTPDFLTREFLQDSQDHGSQNRKAIL
;
A
#
# COMPACT_ATOMS: atom_id res chain seq x y z
N MET A 1 7.62 -12.74 0.25
CA MET A 1 7.85 -12.31 -1.14
C MET A 1 6.74 -11.41 -1.68
N SER A 2 5.48 -11.63 -1.35
CA SER A 2 4.37 -10.72 -1.71
C SER A 2 4.55 -9.31 -1.15
N ASP A 3 5.26 -9.16 -0.05
CA ASP A 3 5.53 -7.87 0.60
C ASP A 3 6.65 -7.07 -0.09
N PHE A 4 7.35 -7.69 -1.04
CA PHE A 4 8.51 -7.12 -1.72
C PHE A 4 8.32 -6.93 -3.23
N ILE A 5 7.38 -7.65 -3.83
CA ILE A 5 6.99 -7.48 -5.23
C ILE A 5 5.50 -7.22 -5.25
N GLN A 6 5.16 -6.00 -5.62
CA GLN A 6 3.78 -5.58 -5.73
C GLN A 6 3.05 -6.41 -6.77
N ASP A 7 1.78 -6.69 -6.52
CA ASP A 7 0.89 -7.49 -7.37
C ASP A 7 1.44 -8.85 -7.82
N LEU A 8 2.48 -9.36 -7.14
CA LEU A 8 2.99 -10.70 -7.38
C LEU A 8 1.85 -11.72 -7.38
N SER A 9 0.87 -11.51 -6.53
CA SER A 9 -0.30 -12.37 -6.42
C SER A 9 -1.16 -12.37 -7.68
N GLN A 10 -1.42 -11.21 -8.27
CA GLN A 10 -2.18 -11.09 -9.53
C GLN A 10 -1.35 -11.53 -10.71
N LEU A 11 -0.11 -11.06 -10.79
CA LEU A 11 0.84 -11.43 -11.83
C LEU A 11 1.03 -12.97 -11.91
N CYS A 12 1.11 -13.64 -10.77
CA CYS A 12 1.27 -15.09 -10.70
C CYS A 12 -0.07 -15.87 -10.72
N ALA A 13 -1.22 -15.21 -10.87
CA ALA A 13 -2.52 -15.89 -10.92
C ALA A 13 -2.60 -16.98 -12.01
N PRO A 14 -2.13 -16.77 -13.26
CA PRO A 14 -2.09 -17.81 -14.27
C PRO A 14 -1.18 -19.00 -13.88
N LEU A 15 -0.05 -18.72 -13.24
CA LEU A 15 0.85 -19.77 -12.75
C LEU A 15 0.22 -20.59 -11.62
N ARG A 16 -0.56 -19.95 -10.73
CA ARG A 16 -1.29 -20.65 -9.67
C ARG A 16 -2.41 -21.54 -10.20
N GLN A 17 -3.01 -21.20 -11.34
CA GLN A 17 -4.00 -22.07 -11.95
C GLN A 17 -3.41 -23.42 -12.38
N ARG A 18 -2.11 -23.49 -12.65
CA ARG A 18 -1.40 -24.73 -12.94
C ARG A 18 -1.25 -25.68 -11.75
N LEU A 19 -1.49 -25.18 -10.54
CA LEU A 19 -1.50 -26.01 -9.32
C LEU A 19 -2.84 -26.71 -9.09
N LYS A 20 -3.85 -26.43 -9.93
CA LYS A 20 -5.17 -27.08 -9.85
C LYS A 20 -5.12 -28.49 -10.43
N LYS A 21 -6.15 -29.29 -10.12
CA LYS A 21 -6.23 -30.71 -10.49
C LYS A 21 -6.15 -30.98 -12.01
N ASN A 22 -6.62 -30.05 -12.85
CA ASN A 22 -6.51 -30.13 -14.31
C ASN A 22 -5.79 -28.86 -14.82
N PRO A 23 -4.46 -28.84 -14.83
CA PRO A 23 -3.72 -27.64 -15.18
C PRO A 23 -3.75 -27.40 -16.70
N VAL A 24 -3.92 -26.13 -17.07
CA VAL A 24 -3.70 -25.70 -18.47
C VAL A 24 -2.24 -25.99 -18.85
N PRO A 25 -1.94 -26.49 -20.07
CA PRO A 25 -0.57 -26.68 -20.53
C PRO A 25 0.29 -25.43 -20.39
N TRP A 26 1.59 -25.60 -20.19
CA TRP A 26 2.53 -24.48 -20.18
C TRP A 26 2.53 -23.79 -21.54
N ASN A 27 2.43 -22.46 -21.54
CA ASN A 27 2.46 -21.64 -22.74
C ASN A 27 3.47 -20.49 -22.61
N GLU A 28 3.59 -19.70 -23.67
CA GLU A 28 4.51 -18.55 -23.68
C GLU A 28 4.18 -17.49 -22.64
N ASP A 29 2.91 -17.29 -22.30
CA ASP A 29 2.51 -16.29 -21.31
C ASP A 29 2.99 -16.69 -19.92
N HIS A 30 2.96 -17.97 -19.57
CA HIS A 30 3.57 -18.46 -18.33
C HIS A 30 5.08 -18.15 -18.30
N THR A 31 5.76 -18.34 -19.45
CA THR A 31 7.19 -18.03 -19.58
C THR A 31 7.46 -16.54 -19.45
N LYS A 32 6.64 -15.67 -20.06
CA LYS A 32 6.73 -14.22 -19.93
C LYS A 32 6.56 -13.78 -18.47
N ILE A 33 5.56 -14.32 -17.77
CA ILE A 33 5.32 -14.03 -16.35
C ILE A 33 6.55 -14.38 -15.51
N VAL A 34 7.14 -15.56 -15.72
CA VAL A 34 8.34 -15.97 -14.97
C VAL A 34 9.53 -15.05 -15.27
N LYS A 35 9.74 -14.67 -16.53
CA LYS A 35 10.80 -13.73 -16.92
C LYS A 35 10.60 -12.37 -16.26
N LEU A 36 9.36 -11.88 -16.27
CA LEU A 36 9.00 -10.59 -15.64
C LEU A 36 9.22 -10.62 -14.13
N VAL A 37 8.80 -11.67 -13.44
CA VAL A 37 9.06 -11.84 -12.00
C VAL A 37 10.56 -11.86 -11.72
N LYS A 38 11.35 -12.62 -12.50
CA LYS A 38 12.81 -12.66 -12.34
C LYS A 38 13.46 -11.30 -12.59
N SER A 39 12.99 -10.54 -13.55
CA SER A 39 13.45 -9.16 -13.80
C SER A 39 13.16 -8.25 -12.61
N ARG A 40 11.93 -8.28 -12.10
CA ARG A 40 11.53 -7.46 -10.94
C ARG A 40 12.32 -7.80 -9.68
N VAL A 41 12.60 -9.09 -9.44
CA VAL A 41 13.45 -9.49 -8.30
C VAL A 41 14.85 -8.89 -8.38
N LYS A 42 15.41 -8.74 -9.58
CA LYS A 42 16.75 -8.15 -9.75
C LYS A 42 16.80 -6.64 -9.50
N THR A 43 15.67 -5.97 -9.67
CA THR A 43 15.54 -4.51 -9.51
C THR A 43 14.92 -4.11 -8.17
N LEU A 44 14.63 -5.07 -7.30
CA LEU A 44 14.15 -4.76 -5.96
C LEU A 44 15.17 -3.86 -5.24
N PRO A 45 14.70 -2.75 -4.63
CA PRO A 45 15.55 -2.00 -3.75
C PRO A 45 16.02 -2.94 -2.63
N CYS A 46 17.28 -2.83 -2.25
CA CYS A 46 17.79 -3.54 -1.08
C CYS A 46 16.97 -3.11 0.14
N LEU A 47 16.13 -4.01 0.63
CA LEU A 47 15.38 -3.78 1.85
C LEU A 47 16.31 -4.02 3.03
N ALA A 48 16.28 -3.11 3.98
CA ALA A 48 16.98 -3.32 5.24
C ALA A 48 16.23 -4.38 6.05
N LEU A 49 16.99 -5.17 6.80
CA LEU A 49 16.38 -6.01 7.82
C LEU A 49 15.77 -5.13 8.91
N ALA A 50 14.56 -5.47 9.35
CA ALA A 50 13.89 -4.74 10.41
C ALA A 50 14.70 -4.82 11.70
N ASP A 51 15.08 -3.66 12.23
CA ASP A 51 15.69 -3.53 13.55
C ASP A 51 14.62 -3.04 14.54
N HIS A 52 14.25 -3.84 15.52
CA HIS A 52 13.23 -3.49 16.50
C HIS A 52 13.58 -2.27 17.38
N LYS A 53 14.86 -1.90 17.46
CA LYS A 53 15.32 -0.73 18.22
C LYS A 53 15.38 0.54 17.39
N ALA A 54 15.37 0.42 16.07
CA ALA A 54 15.45 1.57 15.19
C ALA A 54 14.11 2.33 15.13
N PHE A 55 14.17 3.65 15.14
CA PHE A 55 12.98 4.51 14.98
C PHE A 55 12.32 4.27 13.63
N LYS A 56 11.01 4.04 13.64
CA LYS A 56 10.23 3.72 12.45
C LYS A 56 9.58 4.96 11.84
N ILE A 57 9.44 4.92 10.53
CA ILE A 57 8.76 5.96 9.75
C ILE A 57 7.81 5.23 8.80
N VAL A 58 6.54 5.61 8.83
CA VAL A 58 5.51 5.12 7.90
C VAL A 58 5.12 6.26 6.98
N GLU A 59 5.16 6.03 5.68
CA GLU A 59 4.66 6.94 4.66
C GLU A 59 3.49 6.27 3.94
N THR A 60 2.40 7.01 3.74
CA THR A 60 1.18 6.48 3.12
C THR A 60 0.66 7.42 2.05
N ASP A 61 -0.02 6.85 1.06
CA ASP A 61 -0.71 7.57 0.00
C ASP A 61 -1.97 6.83 -0.44
N ALA A 62 -2.94 7.57 -0.97
CA ALA A 62 -4.17 7.04 -1.54
C ALA A 62 -4.46 7.65 -2.90
N SER A 63 -4.81 6.82 -3.87
CA SER A 63 -5.31 7.21 -5.17
C SER A 63 -6.79 6.87 -5.33
N ASP A 64 -7.34 7.17 -6.49
CA ASP A 64 -8.73 6.79 -6.81
C ASP A 64 -8.94 5.29 -6.84
N ILE A 65 -7.93 4.51 -7.17
CA ILE A 65 -8.03 3.07 -7.40
C ILE A 65 -7.45 2.21 -6.28
N GLY A 66 -6.58 2.77 -5.41
CA GLY A 66 -5.94 1.99 -4.36
C GLY A 66 -5.13 2.82 -3.36
N PHE A 67 -4.37 2.12 -2.55
CA PHE A 67 -3.50 2.69 -1.52
C PHE A 67 -2.10 2.09 -1.58
N GLY A 68 -1.14 2.86 -1.09
CA GLY A 68 0.23 2.42 -0.92
C GLY A 68 0.82 2.92 0.38
N GLY A 69 1.79 2.19 0.90
CA GLY A 69 2.54 2.60 2.08
C GLY A 69 3.89 1.94 2.17
N ILE A 70 4.82 2.64 2.77
CA ILE A 70 6.18 2.15 3.02
C ILE A 70 6.53 2.28 4.48
N LEU A 71 7.26 1.30 4.97
CA LEU A 71 7.88 1.29 6.28
C LEU A 71 9.38 1.50 6.10
N LYS A 72 9.88 2.55 6.73
CA LYS A 72 11.31 2.86 6.82
C LYS A 72 11.78 2.74 8.26
N GLN A 73 13.07 2.59 8.44
CA GLN A 73 13.74 2.76 9.73
C GLN A 73 14.88 3.74 9.62
N ARG A 74 15.12 4.50 10.69
CA ARG A 74 16.25 5.43 10.77
C ARG A 74 17.44 4.74 11.40
N SER A 75 18.55 4.67 10.65
CA SER A 75 19.82 4.13 11.11
C SER A 75 20.93 5.07 10.66
N ASN A 76 21.79 5.50 11.59
CA ASN A 76 22.95 6.38 11.30
C ASN A 76 22.58 7.63 10.46
N ASN A 77 21.50 8.32 10.78
CA ASN A 77 20.94 9.46 10.04
C ASN A 77 20.47 9.16 8.60
N GLN A 78 20.35 7.91 8.23
CA GLN A 78 19.81 7.49 6.95
C GLN A 78 18.46 6.81 7.15
N GLU A 79 17.53 7.02 6.22
CA GLU A 79 16.25 6.33 6.17
C GLU A 79 16.38 5.13 5.25
N LEU A 80 16.29 3.94 5.83
CA LEU A 80 16.40 2.68 5.13
C LEU A 80 14.99 2.10 4.92
N LEU A 81 14.69 1.67 3.72
CA LEU A 81 13.44 1.00 3.39
C LEU A 81 13.43 -0.41 3.99
N VAL A 82 12.38 -0.72 4.75
CA VAL A 82 12.19 -2.03 5.41
C VAL A 82 11.13 -2.85 4.70
N ARG A 83 9.94 -2.27 4.48
CA ARG A 83 8.79 -2.94 3.85
C ARG A 83 7.97 -1.94 3.07
N PHE A 84 7.17 -2.44 2.14
CA PHE A 84 6.09 -1.68 1.51
C PHE A 84 4.82 -2.53 1.41
N THR A 85 3.70 -1.86 1.27
CA THR A 85 2.38 -2.48 1.08
C THR A 85 1.57 -1.65 0.10
N SER A 86 0.68 -2.31 -0.61
CA SER A 86 -0.31 -1.64 -1.45
C SER A 86 -1.55 -2.53 -1.60
N GLY A 87 -2.62 -1.93 -2.10
CA GLY A 87 -3.84 -2.66 -2.40
C GLY A 87 -4.82 -1.82 -3.19
N THR A 88 -5.77 -2.47 -3.82
CA THR A 88 -6.87 -1.83 -4.55
C THR A 88 -8.09 -1.66 -3.64
N TRP A 89 -8.85 -0.61 -3.88
CA TRP A 89 -10.12 -0.39 -3.19
C TRP A 89 -11.15 -1.44 -3.62
N ASN A 90 -11.95 -1.91 -2.68
CA ASN A 90 -13.14 -2.68 -3.01
C ASN A 90 -14.23 -1.75 -3.56
N HIS A 91 -15.30 -2.33 -4.11
CA HIS A 91 -16.37 -1.59 -4.77
C HIS A 91 -17.01 -0.49 -3.90
N ALA A 92 -17.17 -0.73 -2.60
CA ALA A 92 -17.69 0.28 -1.67
C ALA A 92 -16.67 1.40 -1.39
N GLN A 93 -15.40 1.06 -1.26
CA GLN A 93 -14.31 1.99 -0.98
C GLN A 93 -13.98 2.90 -2.17
N LEU A 94 -14.21 2.45 -3.41
CA LEU A 94 -14.06 3.28 -4.61
C LEU A 94 -14.90 4.56 -4.53
N ASN A 95 -16.07 4.49 -3.89
CA ASN A 95 -17.00 5.62 -3.72
C ASN A 95 -16.68 6.51 -2.49
N TYR A 96 -15.60 6.24 -1.77
CA TYR A 96 -15.18 7.07 -0.65
C TYR A 96 -14.63 8.40 -1.15
N SER A 97 -14.88 9.48 -0.36
CA SER A 97 -14.21 10.76 -0.61
C SER A 97 -12.69 10.63 -0.43
N THR A 98 -11.94 11.51 -1.07
CA THR A 98 -10.46 11.54 -0.96
C THR A 98 -9.99 11.47 0.49
N ILE A 99 -10.56 12.28 1.40
CA ILE A 99 -10.22 12.27 2.82
C ILE A 99 -10.46 10.89 3.47
N LYS A 100 -11.54 10.20 3.11
CA LYS A 100 -11.81 8.86 3.62
C LYS A 100 -10.81 7.84 3.08
N LYS A 101 -10.43 7.93 1.80
CA LYS A 101 -9.42 7.07 1.19
C LYS A 101 -8.06 7.28 1.86
N GLU A 102 -7.66 8.54 2.10
CA GLU A 102 -6.42 8.87 2.79
C GLU A 102 -6.35 8.28 4.20
N ILE A 103 -7.39 8.48 5.02
CA ILE A 103 -7.41 7.93 6.37
C ILE A 103 -7.46 6.41 6.35
N LEU A 104 -8.20 5.80 5.42
CA LEU A 104 -8.26 4.36 5.28
C LEU A 104 -6.90 3.78 4.86
N SER A 105 -6.15 4.47 3.98
CA SER A 105 -4.79 4.06 3.60
C SER A 105 -3.86 4.00 4.82
N ILE A 106 -3.94 5.00 5.69
CA ILE A 106 -3.20 5.02 6.96
C ILE A 106 -3.53 3.80 7.82
N VAL A 107 -4.83 3.56 8.05
CA VAL A 107 -5.30 2.43 8.87
C VAL A 107 -4.81 1.10 8.30
N LEU A 108 -4.94 0.90 6.99
CA LEU A 108 -4.54 -0.33 6.32
C LEU A 108 -3.02 -0.54 6.35
N CYS A 109 -2.24 0.51 6.10
CA CYS A 109 -0.78 0.44 6.13
C CYS A 109 -0.25 0.16 7.54
N ILE A 110 -0.74 0.89 8.55
CA ILE A 110 -0.34 0.66 9.95
C ILE A 110 -0.72 -0.76 10.39
N SER A 111 -1.93 -1.23 10.05
CA SER A 111 -2.35 -2.61 10.36
C SER A 111 -1.48 -3.66 9.66
N LYS A 112 -0.95 -3.37 8.48
CA LYS A 112 -0.03 -4.28 7.77
C LYS A 112 1.38 -4.30 8.36
N PHE A 113 1.81 -3.20 8.96
CA PHE A 113 3.11 -3.06 9.60
C PHE A 113 3.06 -3.24 11.13
N GLN A 114 1.93 -3.69 11.68
CA GLN A 114 1.71 -3.74 13.13
C GLN A 114 2.82 -4.47 13.89
N ASP A 115 3.36 -5.56 13.34
CA ASP A 115 4.41 -6.35 14.00
C ASP A 115 5.69 -5.53 14.23
N ASP A 116 5.93 -4.54 13.36
CA ASP A 116 7.09 -3.65 13.44
C ASP A 116 6.79 -2.33 14.20
N LEU A 117 5.51 -2.03 14.49
CA LEU A 117 5.08 -0.74 15.03
C LEU A 117 4.51 -0.81 16.45
N LEU A 118 4.08 -1.98 16.91
CA LEU A 118 3.52 -2.13 18.26
C LEU A 118 4.57 -1.85 19.34
N ASN A 119 4.12 -1.20 20.42
CA ASN A 119 4.91 -0.90 21.62
C ASN A 119 6.14 0.02 21.36
N GLN A 120 6.12 0.80 20.31
CA GLN A 120 7.13 1.83 20.05
C GLN A 120 6.53 3.05 19.37
N GLU A 121 7.12 4.22 19.65
CA GLU A 121 6.75 5.46 18.96
C GLU A 121 7.31 5.44 17.53
N PHE A 122 6.54 5.95 16.57
CA PHE A 122 6.98 6.11 15.19
C PHE A 122 6.45 7.40 14.55
N LEU A 123 7.01 7.77 13.42
CA LEU A 123 6.59 8.91 12.62
C LEU A 123 5.68 8.46 11.49
N LEU A 124 4.48 9.04 11.41
CA LEU A 124 3.57 8.86 10.28
C LEU A 124 3.65 10.10 9.37
N ARG A 125 4.11 9.91 8.14
CA ARG A 125 4.15 10.95 7.11
C ARG A 125 2.97 10.82 6.17
N VAL A 126 2.27 11.92 5.96
CA VAL A 126 1.10 12.01 5.06
C VAL A 126 1.20 13.27 4.21
N ASP A 127 0.71 13.20 2.99
CA ASP A 127 0.64 14.36 2.08
C ASP A 127 -0.69 15.12 2.18
N CYS A 128 -1.68 14.58 2.89
CA CYS A 128 -2.98 15.17 3.10
C CYS A 128 -3.09 15.90 4.44
N LYS A 129 -3.07 17.25 4.41
CA LYS A 129 -3.25 18.06 5.63
C LYS A 129 -4.57 17.79 6.34
N SER A 130 -5.63 17.48 5.58
CA SER A 130 -6.95 17.20 6.13
C SER A 130 -6.96 15.89 6.92
N ALA A 131 -6.19 14.87 6.50
CA ALA A 131 -6.07 13.61 7.24
C ALA A 131 -5.49 13.85 8.65
N LYS A 132 -4.42 14.65 8.76
CA LYS A 132 -3.86 15.05 10.05
C LYS A 132 -4.92 15.71 10.95
N SER A 133 -5.69 16.65 10.39
CA SER A 133 -6.73 17.36 11.15
C SER A 133 -7.84 16.44 11.66
N VAL A 134 -8.27 15.47 10.86
CA VAL A 134 -9.33 14.51 11.24
C VAL A 134 -8.85 13.52 12.27
N LEU A 135 -7.61 13.05 12.18
CA LEU A 135 -7.04 12.09 13.14
C LEU A 135 -6.80 12.72 14.51
N GLN A 136 -6.56 14.03 14.57
CA GLN A 136 -6.29 14.77 15.81
C GLN A 136 -7.54 15.41 16.45
N LYS A 137 -8.67 15.50 15.72
CA LYS A 137 -9.90 16.17 16.21
C LYS A 137 -10.97 15.16 16.61
N ASP A 138 -11.84 15.62 17.53
CA ASP A 138 -13.07 14.91 17.86
C ASP A 138 -14.01 14.83 16.62
N VAL A 139 -14.33 13.61 16.21
CA VAL A 139 -15.14 13.34 15.01
C VAL A 139 -16.65 13.54 15.18
N LYS A 140 -17.09 14.12 16.31
CA LYS A 140 -18.52 14.26 16.65
C LYS A 140 -19.38 14.96 15.58
N HIS A 141 -18.77 15.84 14.82
CA HIS A 141 -19.46 16.67 13.82
C HIS A 141 -19.20 16.28 12.36
N ILE A 142 -18.54 15.14 12.10
CA ILE A 142 -18.22 14.72 10.75
C ILE A 142 -19.30 13.78 10.22
N ALA A 143 -19.79 14.02 9.01
CA ALA A 143 -20.57 13.04 8.28
C ALA A 143 -19.79 11.70 8.20
N SER A 144 -20.43 10.58 8.54
CA SER A 144 -19.75 9.26 8.65
C SER A 144 -18.92 9.07 9.93
N LYS A 145 -19.26 9.76 11.02
CA LYS A 145 -18.59 9.66 12.32
C LYS A 145 -18.31 8.23 12.80
N HIS A 146 -19.21 7.28 12.53
CA HIS A 146 -19.03 5.88 12.95
C HIS A 146 -17.84 5.19 12.28
N ILE A 147 -17.58 5.47 11.00
CA ILE A 147 -16.42 4.93 10.28
C ILE A 147 -15.13 5.51 10.85
N PHE A 148 -15.08 6.83 11.03
CA PHE A 148 -13.89 7.49 11.58
C PHE A 148 -13.62 7.10 13.03
N ALA A 149 -14.65 6.97 13.86
CA ALA A 149 -14.50 6.49 15.24
C ALA A 149 -13.91 5.06 15.29
N ARG A 150 -14.35 4.17 14.39
CA ARG A 150 -13.77 2.84 14.27
C ARG A 150 -12.30 2.86 13.87
N TRP A 151 -11.93 3.70 12.90
CA TRP A 151 -10.55 3.85 12.48
C TRP A 151 -9.67 4.47 13.56
N GLN A 152 -10.18 5.47 14.27
CA GLN A 152 -9.48 6.04 15.43
C GLN A 152 -9.27 5.00 16.53
N ALA A 153 -10.25 4.12 16.80
CA ALA A 153 -10.11 3.04 17.77
C ALA A 153 -9.03 2.03 17.38
N ILE A 154 -8.85 1.76 16.07
CA ILE A 154 -7.73 0.92 15.60
C ILE A 154 -6.40 1.66 15.83
N LEU A 155 -6.33 2.92 15.44
CA LEU A 155 -5.10 3.71 15.51
C LEU A 155 -4.70 4.06 16.94
N SER A 156 -5.64 4.10 17.90
CA SER A 156 -5.34 4.35 19.33
C SER A 156 -4.49 3.28 20.01
N ASN A 157 -4.31 2.12 19.36
CA ASN A 157 -3.38 1.10 19.84
C ASN A 157 -1.91 1.40 19.49
N PHE A 158 -1.65 2.48 18.75
CA PHE A 158 -0.33 2.83 18.25
C PHE A 158 0.06 4.22 18.75
N ASP A 159 1.34 4.37 19.06
CA ASP A 159 1.92 5.67 19.47
C ASP A 159 2.67 6.27 18.27
N PHE A 160 2.16 7.38 17.73
CA PHE A 160 2.76 8.01 16.56
C PHE A 160 2.60 9.52 16.53
N GLN A 161 3.60 10.17 15.96
CA GLN A 161 3.54 11.58 15.58
C GLN A 161 3.19 11.71 14.11
N ILE A 162 2.41 12.75 13.74
CA ILE A 162 2.01 12.98 12.35
C ILE A 162 2.81 14.14 11.78
N GLU A 163 3.54 13.88 10.72
CA GLU A 163 4.24 14.88 9.91
C GLU A 163 3.54 15.05 8.55
N TYR A 164 3.31 16.30 8.15
CA TYR A 164 2.86 16.58 6.79
C TYR A 164 4.08 16.71 5.86
N ILE A 165 4.09 15.97 4.76
CA ILE A 165 5.06 16.13 3.68
C ILE A 165 4.35 16.61 2.41
N LYS A 166 5.05 17.39 1.57
CA LYS A 166 4.50 17.75 0.25
C LYS A 166 4.48 16.50 -0.64
N GLY A 167 3.43 16.37 -1.49
CA GLY A 167 3.28 15.22 -2.39
C GLY A 167 4.51 14.94 -3.24
N GLU A 168 5.24 15.98 -3.68
CA GLU A 168 6.52 15.86 -4.39
C GLU A 168 7.59 15.05 -3.62
N ASN A 169 7.52 15.05 -2.30
CA ASN A 169 8.43 14.32 -1.43
C ASN A 169 7.88 12.95 -1.00
N ASN A 170 6.63 12.62 -1.36
CA ASN A 170 5.96 11.34 -1.10
C ASN A 170 5.99 10.42 -2.33
N SER A 171 7.05 10.49 -3.12
CA SER A 171 7.15 9.87 -4.45
C SER A 171 6.97 8.36 -4.47
N THR A 172 7.44 7.62 -3.47
CA THR A 172 7.37 6.15 -3.48
C THR A 172 5.95 5.62 -3.24
N PRO A 173 5.20 6.07 -2.21
CA PRO A 173 3.80 5.71 -2.06
C PRO A 173 2.93 6.19 -3.23
N ASP A 174 3.16 7.39 -3.76
CA ASP A 174 2.43 7.94 -4.91
C ASP A 174 2.66 7.09 -6.18
N PHE A 175 3.89 6.68 -6.45
CA PHE A 175 4.21 5.73 -7.52
C PHE A 175 3.46 4.40 -7.37
N LEU A 176 3.40 3.86 -6.13
CA LEU A 176 2.68 2.62 -5.85
C LEU A 176 1.17 2.72 -6.09
N THR A 177 0.60 3.91 -5.97
CA THR A 177 -0.85 4.13 -6.11
C THR A 177 -1.27 4.58 -7.50
N ARG A 178 -0.49 5.42 -8.17
CA ARG A 178 -0.89 6.07 -9.43
C ARG A 178 -0.37 5.36 -10.66
N GLU A 179 0.92 5.19 -10.77
CA GLU A 179 1.51 4.66 -12.00
C GLU A 179 1.30 3.15 -12.13
N PHE A 180 1.50 2.44 -11.03
CA PHE A 180 1.53 0.98 -11.09
C PHE A 180 0.14 0.33 -11.13
N LEU A 181 -0.86 0.96 -10.49
CA LEU A 181 -2.23 0.43 -10.50
C LEU A 181 -2.99 0.85 -11.76
N GLN A 182 -2.64 1.97 -12.41
CA GLN A 182 -3.24 2.41 -13.66
C GLN A 182 -2.84 1.50 -14.84
N ASP A 183 -1.59 1.13 -14.96
CA ASP A 183 -1.12 0.17 -15.98
C ASP A 183 -1.88 -1.17 -15.92
N SER A 184 -2.32 -1.57 -14.73
CA SER A 184 -3.09 -2.81 -14.53
C SER A 184 -4.54 -2.71 -15.04
N GLN A 185 -5.11 -1.51 -15.16
CA GLN A 185 -6.48 -1.30 -15.66
C GLN A 185 -6.55 -1.15 -17.17
N ASP A 186 -5.56 -0.52 -17.79
CA ASP A 186 -5.52 -0.32 -19.25
C ASP A 186 -5.38 -1.64 -20.01
N HIS A 187 -4.64 -2.59 -19.50
CA HIS A 187 -4.56 -3.93 -20.08
C HIS A 187 -5.84 -4.77 -19.95
N GLY A 188 -6.72 -4.45 -18.99
CA GLY A 188 -8.03 -5.09 -18.84
C GLY A 188 -9.12 -4.55 -19.77
N SER A 189 -8.98 -3.29 -20.21
CA SER A 189 -9.96 -2.61 -21.04
C SER A 189 -9.83 -2.92 -22.54
N GLN A 190 -8.63 -3.20 -23.02
CA GLN A 190 -8.40 -3.52 -24.43
C GLN A 190 -8.92 -4.90 -24.82
N ASN A 191 -9.00 -5.85 -23.91
CA ASN A 191 -9.55 -7.18 -24.17
C ASN A 191 -11.09 -7.25 -24.19
N ARG A 192 -11.82 -6.19 -23.84
CA ARG A 192 -13.29 -6.15 -23.93
C ARG A 192 -13.83 -5.57 -25.24
N LYS A 193 -12.97 -4.96 -26.07
CA LYS A 193 -13.37 -4.39 -27.38
C LYS A 193 -13.13 -5.30 -28.58
N ALA A 194 -12.58 -6.49 -28.36
CA ALA A 194 -12.30 -7.44 -29.44
C ALA A 194 -13.30 -8.61 -29.53
N ILE A 195 -14.44 -8.55 -28.79
CA ILE A 195 -15.53 -9.52 -28.91
C ILE A 195 -16.85 -8.73 -29.01
N LEU A 196 -17.10 -8.21 -30.16
CA LEU A 196 -18.43 -7.87 -30.74
C LEU A 196 -18.32 -7.90 -32.26
#